data_67f3de16802dcbf1105ba64620128dc1
#
_entry.id   67f3de16802dcbf1105ba64620128dc1
#
_cell.length_a   1.000
_cell.length_b   1.000
_cell.length_c   1.000
_cell.angle_alpha   90.00
_cell.angle_beta   90.00
_cell.angle_gamma   90.00
#
_symmetry.space_group_name_H-M   'P 1'
#
loop_
_entity.id
_entity.type
_entity.pdbx_description
1 polymer ?
#
loop_
_entity_poly.entity_id
_entity_poly.type
_entity_poly.pdbx_seq_one_letter_code
_entity_poly.pdbx_strand_id
1 'polypeptide(L)'
;AGDAVLVSLAKLLRYSLRDIDLPARLGGEEFAVLLPGEGAEGAIILAERLRSAVEQDAVAFGGKHLNYTSSFGVISLPAQGTAGKLDAQVAKNVALLKSRENTDVADILYSLVDAALYQAKETGRNRCMPVDLANLADQIST
;
A
#
# COMPACT_ATOMS: atom_id res chain seq x y z
N ALA A 1 -16.41 -3.05 18.97
CA ALA A 1 -15.22 -2.15 18.90
C ALA A 1 -14.61 -2.22 17.50
N GLY A 2 -14.31 -3.40 16.97
CA GLY A 2 -13.70 -3.58 15.65
C GLY A 2 -14.48 -2.92 14.51
N ASP A 3 -15.78 -3.10 14.44
CA ASP A 3 -16.61 -2.50 13.39
C ASP A 3 -16.59 -0.96 13.43
N ALA A 4 -16.59 -0.37 14.62
CA ALA A 4 -16.49 1.09 14.76
C ALA A 4 -15.17 1.64 14.21
N VAL A 5 -14.06 0.94 14.47
CA VAL A 5 -12.72 1.28 13.94
C VAL A 5 -12.72 1.14 12.41
N LEU A 6 -13.26 0.07 11.86
CA LEU A 6 -13.32 -0.14 10.41
C LEU A 6 -14.18 0.92 9.70
N VAL A 7 -15.30 1.32 10.30
CA VAL A 7 -16.13 2.41 9.77
C VAL A 7 -15.38 3.74 9.79
N SER A 8 -14.65 4.04 10.88
CA SER A 8 -13.85 5.26 10.98
C SER A 8 -12.75 5.28 9.93
N LEU A 9 -12.02 4.18 9.77
CA LEU A 9 -10.99 4.04 8.74
C LEU A 9 -11.56 4.23 7.33
N ALA A 10 -12.71 3.63 7.03
CA ALA A 10 -13.36 3.77 5.72
C ALA A 10 -13.74 5.23 5.42
N LYS A 11 -14.23 5.96 6.42
CA LYS A 11 -14.53 7.39 6.30
C LYS A 11 -13.25 8.20 6.05
N LEU A 12 -12.20 7.93 6.82
CA LEU A 12 -10.91 8.60 6.68
C LEU A 12 -10.31 8.40 5.30
N LEU A 13 -10.35 7.17 4.76
CA LEU A 13 -9.96 6.87 3.39
C LEU A 13 -10.77 7.70 2.38
N ARG A 14 -12.09 7.70 2.50
CA ARG A 14 -12.98 8.45 1.60
C ARG A 14 -12.67 9.94 1.56
N TYR A 15 -12.37 10.56 2.71
CA TYR A 15 -12.03 11.98 2.79
C TYR A 15 -10.63 12.31 2.31
N SER A 16 -9.71 11.36 2.37
CA SER A 16 -8.29 11.59 2.04
C SER A 16 -7.94 11.29 0.59
N LEU A 17 -8.76 10.51 -0.10
CA LEU A 17 -8.52 10.04 -1.46
C LEU A 17 -9.17 10.95 -2.50
N ARG A 18 -8.59 10.96 -3.70
CA ARG A 18 -9.16 11.63 -4.88
C ARG A 18 -10.31 10.79 -5.45
N ASP A 19 -11.19 11.42 -6.25
CA ASP A 19 -12.30 10.71 -6.90
C ASP A 19 -11.86 9.57 -7.82
N ILE A 20 -10.67 9.67 -8.41
CA ILE A 20 -10.08 8.63 -9.27
C ILE A 20 -9.40 7.50 -8.48
N ASP A 21 -9.13 7.70 -7.21
CA ASP A 21 -8.52 6.67 -6.36
C ASP A 21 -9.55 5.62 -5.98
N LEU A 22 -9.14 4.37 -5.95
CA LEU A 22 -10.03 3.22 -5.76
C LEU A 22 -9.70 2.49 -4.46
N PRO A 23 -10.39 2.82 -3.35
CA PRO A 23 -10.28 2.04 -2.13
C PRO A 23 -11.13 0.77 -2.21
N ALA A 24 -10.61 -0.31 -1.65
CA ALA A 24 -11.31 -1.58 -1.51
C ALA A 24 -11.00 -2.22 -0.17
N ARG A 25 -11.98 -2.88 0.43
CA ARG A 25 -11.76 -3.77 1.57
C ARG A 25 -11.52 -5.18 1.03
N LEU A 26 -10.37 -5.75 1.37
CA LEU A 26 -9.99 -7.09 0.92
C LEU A 26 -10.59 -8.19 1.81
N GLY A 27 -10.82 -7.87 3.07
CA GLY A 27 -11.39 -8.78 4.06
C GLY A 27 -10.82 -8.50 5.44
N GLY A 28 -11.51 -8.92 6.50
CA GLY A 28 -11.06 -8.68 7.87
C GLY A 28 -10.79 -7.20 8.13
N GLU A 29 -9.55 -6.87 8.43
CA GLU A 29 -9.06 -5.52 8.71
C GLU A 29 -8.15 -4.96 7.60
N GLU A 30 -8.10 -5.62 6.44
CA GLU A 30 -7.23 -5.25 5.34
C GLU A 30 -7.95 -4.45 4.26
N PHE A 31 -7.34 -3.36 3.85
CA PHE A 31 -7.78 -2.48 2.78
C PHE A 31 -6.68 -2.34 1.73
N ALA A 32 -7.08 -2.15 0.49
CA ALA A 32 -6.19 -1.76 -0.60
C ALA A 32 -6.65 -0.44 -1.21
N VAL A 33 -5.72 0.31 -1.73
CA VAL A 33 -6.01 1.54 -2.47
C VAL A 33 -5.19 1.54 -3.74
N LEU A 34 -5.86 1.69 -4.88
CA LEU A 34 -5.23 1.95 -6.16
C LEU A 34 -5.17 3.45 -6.40
N LEU A 35 -4.00 3.95 -6.79
CA LEU A 35 -3.72 5.36 -7.01
C LEU A 35 -3.35 5.60 -8.49
N PRO A 36 -4.33 5.69 -9.40
CA PRO A 36 -4.04 5.88 -10.83
C PRO A 36 -3.24 7.17 -11.08
N GLY A 37 -2.17 7.06 -11.86
CA GLY A 37 -1.33 8.18 -12.23
C GLY A 37 -0.40 8.69 -11.13
N GLU A 38 -0.35 8.05 -9.96
CA GLU A 38 0.53 8.45 -8.86
C GLU A 38 1.87 7.72 -8.93
N GLY A 39 2.96 8.45 -8.68
CA GLY A 39 4.30 7.89 -8.58
C GLY A 39 4.63 7.37 -7.18
N ALA A 40 5.82 6.77 -7.03
CA ALA A 40 6.28 6.20 -5.77
C ALA A 40 6.33 7.23 -4.64
N GLU A 41 6.85 8.43 -4.92
CA GLU A 41 6.96 9.51 -3.93
C GLU A 41 5.58 9.98 -3.45
N GLY A 42 4.66 10.24 -4.37
CA GLY A 42 3.30 10.67 -4.02
C GLY A 42 2.51 9.59 -3.28
N ALA A 43 2.69 8.33 -3.65
CA ALA A 43 2.06 7.20 -2.96
C ALA A 43 2.55 7.07 -1.50
N ILE A 44 3.85 7.23 -1.25
CA ILE A 44 4.42 7.22 0.10
C ILE A 44 3.94 8.42 0.92
N ILE A 45 3.91 9.62 0.34
CA ILE A 45 3.40 10.82 1.00
C ILE A 45 1.95 10.62 1.43
N LEU A 46 1.11 10.07 0.56
CA LEU A 46 -0.27 9.76 0.89
C LEU A 46 -0.38 8.72 2.00
N ALA A 47 0.39 7.64 1.91
CA ALA A 47 0.39 6.57 2.92
C ALA A 47 0.81 7.12 4.30
N GLU A 48 1.84 7.95 4.37
CA GLU A 48 2.25 8.59 5.63
C GLU A 48 1.20 9.56 6.17
N ARG A 49 0.53 10.29 5.30
CA ARG A 49 -0.57 11.16 5.70
C ARG A 49 -1.74 10.35 6.28
N LEU A 50 -2.10 9.24 5.64
CA LEU A 50 -3.13 8.34 6.14
C LEU A 50 -2.73 7.69 7.46
N ARG A 51 -1.49 7.21 7.57
CA ARG A 51 -0.95 6.63 8.80
C ARG A 51 -1.06 7.61 9.97
N SER A 52 -0.60 8.83 9.77
CA SER A 52 -0.65 9.88 10.79
C SER A 52 -2.09 10.27 11.16
N ALA A 53 -2.98 10.35 10.18
CA ALA A 53 -4.38 10.65 10.43
C ALA A 53 -5.07 9.54 11.24
N VAL A 54 -4.78 8.27 10.95
CA VAL A 54 -5.27 7.12 11.72
C VAL A 54 -4.76 7.16 13.17
N GLU A 55 -3.47 7.42 13.34
CA GLU A 55 -2.86 7.50 14.69
C GLU A 55 -3.48 8.60 15.56
N GLN A 56 -3.94 9.68 14.94
CA GLN A 56 -4.61 10.79 15.62
C GLN A 56 -6.11 10.60 15.76
N ASP A 57 -6.69 9.60 15.10
CA ASP A 57 -8.12 9.32 15.15
C ASP A 57 -8.47 8.64 16.48
N ALA A 58 -9.55 9.08 17.09
CA ALA A 58 -10.08 8.53 18.32
C ALA A 58 -11.54 8.12 18.12
N VAL A 59 -11.77 6.82 18.02
CA VAL A 59 -13.10 6.27 17.81
C VAL A 59 -13.86 6.16 19.13
N ALA A 60 -15.00 6.82 19.22
CA ALA A 60 -15.88 6.69 20.38
C ALA A 60 -16.64 5.35 20.32
N PHE A 61 -16.51 4.56 21.35
CA PHE A 61 -17.21 3.29 21.50
C PHE A 61 -17.47 2.97 22.98
N GLY A 62 -18.72 2.71 23.32
CA GLY A 62 -19.11 2.30 24.68
C GLY A 62 -18.71 3.31 25.76
N GLY A 63 -18.74 4.61 25.47
CA GLY A 63 -18.34 5.68 26.39
C GLY A 63 -16.84 5.84 26.56
N LYS A 64 -16.04 5.15 25.77
CA LYS A 64 -14.56 5.24 25.74
C LYS A 64 -14.07 5.69 24.39
N HIS A 65 -12.87 6.27 24.34
CA HIS A 65 -12.15 6.53 23.10
C HIS A 65 -11.14 5.41 22.84
N LEU A 66 -11.19 4.86 21.62
CA LEU A 66 -10.28 3.83 21.16
C LEU A 66 -9.29 4.48 20.18
N ASN A 67 -8.03 4.39 20.48
CA ASN A 67 -6.95 4.74 19.54
C ASN A 67 -6.51 3.49 18.80
N TYR A 68 -6.15 3.65 17.56
CA TYR A 68 -5.65 2.56 16.73
C TYR A 68 -4.57 3.07 15.78
N THR A 69 -3.84 2.17 15.19
CA THR A 69 -2.80 2.48 14.21
C THR A 69 -2.97 1.64 12.96
N SER A 70 -2.36 2.06 11.86
CA SER A 70 -2.33 1.32 10.61
C SER A 70 -0.90 1.14 10.13
N SER A 71 -0.65 0.01 9.50
CA SER A 71 0.59 -0.26 8.77
C SER A 71 0.29 -0.32 7.29
N PHE A 72 1.23 0.11 6.47
CA PHE A 72 1.07 0.21 5.02
C PHE A 72 2.21 -0.47 4.29
N GLY A 73 1.88 -1.31 3.31
CA GLY A 73 2.79 -1.67 2.23
C GLY A 73 2.48 -0.80 1.02
N VAL A 74 3.48 -0.31 0.33
CA VAL A 74 3.31 0.60 -0.81
C VAL A 74 4.15 0.11 -1.97
N ILE A 75 3.53 -0.06 -3.13
CA ILE A 75 4.20 -0.38 -4.38
C ILE A 75 3.79 0.62 -5.46
N SER A 76 4.74 1.04 -6.27
CA SER A 76 4.50 1.89 -7.44
C SER A 76 5.04 1.23 -8.68
N LEU A 77 4.23 1.25 -9.74
CA LEU A 77 4.65 0.82 -11.06
C LEU A 77 4.93 2.04 -11.93
N PRO A 78 6.04 2.02 -12.68
CA PRO A 78 6.30 3.09 -13.62
C PRO A 78 5.25 3.11 -14.73
N ALA A 79 4.81 4.29 -15.12
CA ALA A 79 3.91 4.48 -16.25
C ALA A 79 4.57 4.01 -17.56
N GLN A 80 3.77 3.46 -18.47
CA GLN A 80 4.23 3.17 -19.81
C GLN A 80 4.67 4.47 -20.49
N GLY A 81 5.86 4.50 -21.08
CA GLY A 81 6.38 5.66 -21.80
C GLY A 81 7.30 6.59 -21.01
N THR A 82 7.50 6.35 -19.71
CA THR A 82 8.51 7.07 -18.91
C THR A 82 9.92 6.45 -19.00
N ALA A 83 10.15 5.63 -20.01
CA ALA A 83 11.39 4.84 -20.21
C ALA A 83 12.69 5.66 -20.24
N GLY A 84 12.63 6.99 -20.36
CA GLY A 84 13.80 7.85 -20.33
C GLY A 84 14.29 8.25 -18.92
N LYS A 85 13.56 7.90 -17.88
CA LYS A 85 13.86 8.28 -16.48
C LYS A 85 13.83 7.11 -15.50
N LEU A 86 13.55 5.91 -15.96
CA LEU A 86 13.56 4.73 -15.11
C LEU A 86 14.98 4.23 -14.91
N ASP A 87 15.27 3.90 -13.66
CA ASP A 87 16.41 3.05 -13.37
C ASP A 87 16.31 1.78 -14.23
N ALA A 88 17.38 1.47 -14.98
CA ALA A 88 17.43 0.32 -15.88
C ALA A 88 17.12 -1.01 -15.14
N GLN A 89 17.47 -1.11 -13.87
CA GLN A 89 17.17 -2.28 -13.05
C GLN A 89 15.67 -2.42 -12.77
N VAL A 90 14.99 -1.33 -12.47
CA VAL A 90 13.53 -1.32 -12.27
C VAL A 90 12.82 -1.74 -13.55
N ALA A 91 13.22 -1.18 -14.70
CA ALA A 91 12.65 -1.54 -16.00
C ALA A 91 12.84 -3.04 -16.31
N LYS A 92 14.03 -3.58 -16.04
CA LYS A 92 14.34 -5.00 -16.20
C LYS A 92 13.47 -5.89 -15.30
N ASN A 93 13.31 -5.53 -14.04
CA ASN A 93 12.51 -6.28 -13.08
C ASN A 93 11.02 -6.27 -13.44
N VAL A 94 10.50 -5.12 -13.88
CA VAL A 94 9.11 -5.02 -14.37
C VAL A 94 8.91 -5.88 -15.63
N ALA A 95 9.88 -5.89 -16.56
CA ALA A 95 9.83 -6.75 -17.75
C ALA A 95 9.85 -8.24 -17.39
N LEU A 96 10.66 -8.64 -16.40
CA LEU A 96 10.68 -10.00 -15.88
C LEU A 96 9.35 -10.42 -15.24
N LEU A 97 8.70 -9.54 -14.51
CA LEU A 97 7.37 -9.79 -13.96
C LEU A 97 6.32 -10.01 -15.06
N LYS A 98 6.38 -9.20 -16.13
CA LYS A 98 5.47 -9.31 -17.27
C LYS A 98 5.72 -10.54 -18.17
N SER A 99 6.93 -11.11 -18.16
CA SER A 99 7.31 -12.23 -19.01
C SER A 99 6.98 -13.61 -18.45
N ARG A 100 6.53 -13.69 -17.18
CA ARG A 100 6.15 -14.97 -16.55
C ARG A 100 4.85 -15.48 -17.14
N GLU A 101 4.93 -16.55 -17.92
CA GLU A 101 3.77 -17.24 -18.47
C GLU A 101 2.87 -17.76 -17.33
N ASN A 102 1.57 -17.59 -17.47
CA ASN A 102 0.53 -18.03 -16.54
C ASN A 102 0.54 -17.39 -15.13
N THR A 103 1.27 -16.31 -14.90
CA THR A 103 1.19 -15.59 -13.63
C THR A 103 0.51 -14.26 -13.86
N ASP A 104 -0.60 -14.02 -13.18
CA ASP A 104 -1.26 -12.73 -13.21
C ASP A 104 -0.33 -11.69 -12.55
N VAL A 105 -0.05 -10.61 -13.27
CA VAL A 105 0.77 -9.49 -12.76
C VAL A 105 0.16 -8.92 -11.47
N ALA A 106 -1.16 -8.89 -11.38
CA ALA A 106 -1.86 -8.43 -10.19
C ALA A 106 -1.53 -9.31 -8.96
N ASP A 107 -1.45 -10.63 -9.11
CA ASP A 107 -1.11 -11.54 -8.02
C ASP A 107 0.33 -11.32 -7.55
N ILE A 108 1.26 -11.05 -8.46
CA ILE A 108 2.66 -10.75 -8.11
C ILE A 108 2.73 -9.44 -7.33
N LEU A 109 2.06 -8.40 -7.80
CA LEU A 109 2.04 -7.09 -7.14
C LEU A 109 1.42 -7.20 -5.75
N TYR A 110 0.34 -7.94 -5.64
CA TYR A 110 -0.30 -8.20 -4.36
C TYR A 110 0.65 -8.91 -3.39
N SER A 111 1.35 -9.95 -3.85
CA SER A 111 2.33 -10.67 -3.02
C SER A 111 3.46 -9.78 -2.54
N LEU A 112 3.96 -8.89 -3.39
CA LEU A 112 5.04 -7.96 -3.04
C LEU A 112 4.59 -6.92 -2.02
N VAL A 113 3.43 -6.33 -2.21
CA VAL A 113 2.89 -5.33 -1.27
C VAL A 113 2.48 -5.97 0.05
N ASP A 114 1.98 -7.20 0.02
CA ASP A 114 1.63 -7.97 1.22
C ASP A 114 2.88 -8.30 2.05
N ALA A 115 3.98 -8.68 1.39
CA ALA A 115 5.27 -8.89 2.05
C ALA A 115 5.80 -7.60 2.71
N ALA A 116 5.67 -6.45 2.05
CA ALA A 116 6.04 -5.16 2.62
C ALA A 116 5.15 -4.79 3.82
N LEU A 117 3.86 -5.05 3.73
CA LEU A 117 2.93 -4.87 4.84
C LEU A 117 3.30 -5.78 6.04
N TYR A 118 3.64 -7.02 5.77
CA TYR A 118 4.12 -7.95 6.79
C TYR A 118 5.38 -7.42 7.49
N GLN A 119 6.35 -6.93 6.72
CA GLN A 119 7.55 -6.29 7.29
C GLN A 119 7.21 -5.07 8.15
N ALA A 120 6.26 -4.23 7.73
CA ALA A 120 5.81 -3.11 8.52
C ALA A 120 5.24 -3.55 9.88
N LYS A 121 4.47 -4.64 9.89
CA LYS A 121 3.89 -5.23 11.11
C LYS A 121 4.95 -5.85 12.01
N GLU A 122 5.92 -6.57 11.46
CA GLU A 122 7.00 -7.22 12.21
C GLU A 122 8.02 -6.25 12.80
N THR A 123 8.25 -5.14 12.13
CA THR A 123 9.26 -4.13 12.56
C THR A 123 8.70 -3.06 13.49
N GLY A 124 7.48 -3.23 14.01
CA GLY A 124 6.92 -2.38 15.05
C GLY A 124 5.57 -1.74 14.72
N ARG A 125 4.96 -2.08 13.59
CA ARG A 125 3.66 -1.54 13.14
C ARG A 125 3.67 -0.01 12.97
N ASN A 126 2.53 0.59 12.72
CA ASN A 126 2.34 2.05 12.61
C ASN A 126 3.40 2.71 11.70
N ARG A 127 3.58 2.16 10.52
CA ARG A 127 4.58 2.63 9.54
C ARG A 127 4.22 2.28 8.12
N CYS A 128 4.84 2.98 7.19
CA CYS A 128 4.77 2.67 5.77
C CYS A 128 6.05 1.96 5.32
N MET A 129 5.89 0.90 4.55
CA MET A 129 7.00 0.13 3.98
C MET A 129 6.87 0.11 2.46
N PRO A 130 7.77 0.80 1.73
CA PRO A 130 7.77 0.76 0.27
C PRO A 130 8.37 -0.56 -0.22
N VAL A 131 7.86 -1.02 -1.37
CA VAL A 131 8.50 -2.10 -2.13
C VAL A 131 9.58 -1.48 -3.02
N ASP A 132 10.81 -1.95 -2.86
CA ASP A 132 11.93 -1.54 -3.70
C ASP A 132 12.00 -2.43 -4.95
N LEU A 133 11.45 -1.93 -6.05
CA LEU A 133 11.48 -2.65 -7.33
C LEU A 133 12.88 -2.78 -7.93
N ALA A 134 13.83 -1.96 -7.51
CA ALA A 134 15.22 -2.07 -7.98
C ALA A 134 15.92 -3.31 -7.41
N ASN A 135 15.57 -3.72 -6.19
CA ASN A 135 16.17 -4.87 -5.49
C ASN A 135 15.25 -6.11 -5.46
N LEU A 136 14.38 -6.23 -6.45
CA LEU A 136 13.39 -7.31 -6.51
C LEU A 136 14.00 -8.71 -6.59
N ALA A 137 15.20 -8.85 -7.14
CA ALA A 137 15.88 -10.14 -7.31
C ALA A 137 16.07 -10.88 -5.99
N ASP A 138 16.34 -10.17 -4.89
CA ASP A 138 16.51 -10.75 -3.57
C ASP A 138 15.19 -11.20 -2.93
N GLN A 139 14.08 -10.65 -3.37
CA GLN A 139 12.73 -10.96 -2.84
C GLN A 139 12.02 -12.08 -3.61
N ILE A 140 12.41 -12.33 -4.87
CA ILE A 140 11.82 -13.37 -5.71
C ILE A 140 12.58 -14.71 -5.61
N SER A 141 13.81 -14.69 -5.10
CA SER A 141 14.67 -15.88 -4.98
C SER A 141 14.33 -16.77 -3.78
N THR A 142 13.43 -16.37 -2.93
CA THR A 142 12.90 -17.16 -1.82
C THR A 142 11.45 -17.54 -2.11
#